data_74e1d7351c5f63a13a9a9c4be1bfb32d
#
_entry.id   74e1d7351c5f63a13a9a9c4be1bfb32d
#
_cell.length_a   1.000
_cell.length_b   1.000
_cell.length_c   1.000
_cell.angle_alpha   90.00
_cell.angle_beta   90.00
_cell.angle_gamma   90.00
#
_symmetry.space_group_name_H-M   'P 1'
#
loop_
_entity.id
_entity.type
_entity.pdbx_description
1 polymer ?
#
loop_
_entity_poly.entity_id
_entity_poly.type
_entity_poly.pdbx_seq_one_letter_code
_entity_poly.pdbx_strand_id
1 'polypeptide(L)'
;MVNFKSIAASTLIATTVASTVIPFNATTADAATAKKATCSKTPKNVILMIGDGMGISQLGAYRYYKDNEKTPGLDKIFFDQYLVGSQLTISDDEKLNITDSGAAGSALATGVRTYNGAISVDKNKKPVETVLEAYKKAGRSTGLLATSELTHATPAVFAAHNESRKNEMDIAKQMSRTVKVGKYKRPIVDVMLGGGVDFFKQKDENGKVTLDLVKTLEKRSKFKYVTTRDAMLKEKASKSSRLIGLFAPSAMSKDIDRPAEEPSLKEMTDTAISKLSKNKKGFFLMVEGSQPDWSGHANDLTGMMSEIAAFDKAYQSAVNYAKKDCNTLVIALADHATGGLSVGTGDKYEFHPKVVNNMKMTAEGLTAKLIEDGANIEKLISDNIKFEDLSAEERQAIVNAATAKDETATLKAINKVVDVRANAGWGSLVHTGEEIHVYAYGPGKEKFAGVQHNIQNATNIKSFLKK
;
A
#
# COMPACT_ATOMS: atom_id res chain seq x y z
N MET A 1 24.90 -0.38 -59.36
CA MET A 1 26.04 0.35 -59.91
C MET A 1 25.72 1.86 -59.83
N VAL A 2 26.23 2.58 -58.86
CA VAL A 2 26.55 4.05 -58.97
C VAL A 2 27.58 4.38 -57.91
N ASN A 3 28.55 5.13 -58.33
CA ASN A 3 29.84 5.42 -57.83
C ASN A 3 30.01 6.19 -56.53
N PHE A 4 31.02 5.82 -55.75
CA PHE A 4 31.73 6.71 -54.77
C PHE A 4 32.71 7.65 -55.44
N LYS A 5 32.77 8.90 -54.97
CA LYS A 5 33.86 9.87 -54.88
C LYS A 5 33.22 11.24 -54.55
N SER A 6 33.70 12.07 -53.63
CA SER A 6 35.04 12.50 -53.32
C SER A 6 35.13 13.21 -51.97
N ILE A 7 36.28 13.12 -51.35
CA ILE A 7 36.78 13.80 -50.15
C ILE A 7 37.01 15.29 -50.46
N ALA A 8 36.63 16.20 -49.53
CA ALA A 8 37.22 17.53 -49.45
C ALA A 8 37.64 17.83 -48.02
N ALA A 9 38.92 18.02 -47.83
CA ALA A 9 39.56 18.43 -46.58
C ALA A 9 39.27 19.93 -46.33
N SER A 10 38.92 20.28 -45.11
CA SER A 10 38.86 21.66 -44.64
C SER A 10 39.74 21.86 -43.42
N THR A 11 40.62 22.80 -43.56
CA THR A 11 41.72 23.23 -42.72
C THR A 11 41.25 23.74 -41.35
N LEU A 12 41.91 23.27 -40.32
CA LEU A 12 41.77 23.72 -38.91
C LEU A 12 42.56 25.05 -38.76
N ILE A 13 41.89 26.11 -38.37
CA ILE A 13 42.54 27.35 -37.90
C ILE A 13 42.44 27.31 -36.36
N ALA A 14 43.60 27.17 -35.73
CA ALA A 14 43.76 27.26 -34.27
C ALA A 14 43.91 28.74 -33.88
N THR A 15 42.95 29.30 -33.19
CA THR A 15 43.07 30.57 -32.47
C THR A 15 43.42 30.32 -31.01
N THR A 16 44.65 30.62 -30.64
CA THR A 16 45.10 30.64 -29.23
C THR A 16 44.56 31.86 -28.53
N VAL A 17 43.68 31.64 -27.54
CA VAL A 17 43.27 32.66 -26.57
C VAL A 17 44.15 32.50 -25.33
N ALA A 18 44.98 33.49 -25.07
CA ALA A 18 45.78 33.56 -23.83
C ALA A 18 44.86 33.99 -22.69
N SER A 19 44.59 33.09 -21.75
CA SER A 19 43.87 33.37 -20.52
C SER A 19 44.86 33.77 -19.43
N THR A 20 44.82 34.99 -18.98
CA THR A 20 45.47 35.49 -17.78
C THR A 20 44.87 34.86 -16.54
N VAL A 21 45.65 34.05 -15.84
CA VAL A 21 45.28 33.45 -14.55
C VAL A 21 45.52 34.49 -13.45
N ILE A 22 44.43 34.96 -12.83
CA ILE A 22 44.50 35.71 -11.58
C ILE A 22 44.46 34.68 -10.44
N PRO A 23 45.43 34.68 -9.52
CA PRO A 23 45.40 33.78 -8.39
C PRO A 23 44.31 34.20 -7.39
N PHE A 24 43.26 33.39 -7.27
CA PHE A 24 42.28 33.50 -6.20
C PHE A 24 42.85 32.82 -4.96
N ASN A 25 43.25 33.58 -3.96
CA ASN A 25 43.59 33.05 -2.63
C ASN A 25 42.30 32.59 -1.96
N ALA A 26 41.98 31.32 -2.09
CA ALA A 26 40.97 30.66 -1.30
C ALA A 26 41.50 30.36 0.10
N THR A 27 41.11 31.10 1.08
CA THR A 27 41.24 30.69 2.49
C THR A 27 40.54 29.36 2.68
N THR A 28 41.29 28.33 3.03
CA THR A 28 40.78 27.01 3.43
C THR A 28 40.02 27.17 4.71
N ALA A 29 38.68 27.33 4.59
CA ALA A 29 37.79 27.05 5.70
C ALA A 29 37.78 25.52 5.90
N ASP A 30 38.17 25.08 7.08
CA ASP A 30 38.15 23.70 7.53
C ASP A 30 36.76 23.09 7.23
N ALA A 31 36.65 22.36 6.14
CA ALA A 31 35.56 21.47 5.91
C ALA A 31 35.67 20.33 6.92
N ALA A 32 34.98 20.48 8.05
CA ALA A 32 34.78 19.38 8.98
C ALA A 32 34.31 18.17 8.15
N THR A 33 35.15 17.16 8.03
CA THR A 33 34.88 15.91 7.38
C THR A 33 33.73 15.22 8.13
N ALA A 34 32.49 15.52 7.73
CA ALA A 34 31.36 14.74 8.14
C ALA A 34 31.65 13.29 7.72
N LYS A 35 31.94 12.42 8.68
CA LYS A 35 32.14 10.98 8.46
C LYS A 35 30.91 10.51 7.66
N LYS A 36 31.12 10.23 6.38
CA LYS A 36 30.12 9.59 5.51
C LYS A 36 29.75 8.30 6.22
N ALA A 37 28.56 8.23 6.78
CA ALA A 37 28.07 7.03 7.47
C ALA A 37 28.15 5.89 6.45
N THR A 38 29.02 4.90 6.72
CA THR A 38 29.09 3.70 5.90
C THR A 38 27.78 2.94 6.06
N CYS A 39 26.96 2.95 5.02
CA CYS A 39 25.69 2.22 5.01
C CYS A 39 25.96 0.73 5.25
N SER A 40 25.19 0.10 6.12
CA SER A 40 25.30 -1.33 6.41
C SER A 40 25.00 -2.15 5.16
N LYS A 41 25.72 -3.27 4.95
CA LYS A 41 25.36 -4.25 3.91
C LYS A 41 24.11 -5.06 4.27
N THR A 42 23.75 -5.13 5.56
CA THR A 42 22.58 -5.87 6.06
C THR A 42 21.62 -4.89 6.75
N PRO A 43 20.32 -4.91 6.42
CA PRO A 43 19.37 -3.98 6.99
C PRO A 43 19.14 -4.25 8.47
N LYS A 44 19.08 -3.17 9.26
CA LYS A 44 18.57 -3.22 10.64
C LYS A 44 17.06 -3.12 10.66
N ASN A 45 16.51 -2.34 9.74
CA ASN A 45 15.08 -2.09 9.64
C ASN A 45 14.57 -2.66 8.32
N VAL A 46 13.37 -3.23 8.34
CA VAL A 46 12.66 -3.64 7.14
C VAL A 46 11.27 -3.03 7.16
N ILE A 47 10.91 -2.38 6.07
CA ILE A 47 9.57 -1.89 5.78
C ILE A 47 9.06 -2.70 4.59
N LEU A 48 8.05 -3.53 4.81
CA LEU A 48 7.33 -4.26 3.76
C LEU A 48 6.02 -3.53 3.49
N MET A 49 5.86 -3.07 2.26
CA MET A 49 4.68 -2.33 1.82
C MET A 49 3.89 -3.20 0.83
N ILE A 50 2.61 -3.40 1.11
CA ILE A 50 1.71 -4.25 0.32
C ILE A 50 0.59 -3.35 -0.20
N GLY A 51 0.51 -3.19 -1.52
CA GLY A 51 -0.65 -2.62 -2.19
C GLY A 51 -1.58 -3.76 -2.59
N ASP A 52 -2.59 -4.03 -1.76
CA ASP A 52 -3.51 -5.14 -1.97
C ASP A 52 -4.23 -4.99 -3.32
N GLY A 53 -4.24 -6.03 -4.12
CA GLY A 53 -4.85 -6.04 -5.44
C GLY A 53 -4.14 -5.20 -6.52
N MET A 54 -2.97 -4.62 -6.21
CA MET A 54 -2.24 -3.68 -7.07
C MET A 54 -1.32 -4.41 -8.06
N GLY A 55 -1.90 -5.06 -9.06
CA GLY A 55 -1.17 -5.78 -10.11
C GLY A 55 -0.47 -4.88 -11.13
N ILE A 56 0.12 -5.50 -12.15
CA ILE A 56 0.88 -4.81 -13.20
C ILE A 56 -0.02 -3.89 -14.02
N SER A 57 -1.24 -4.32 -14.34
CA SER A 57 -2.20 -3.54 -15.13
C SER A 57 -2.64 -2.28 -14.38
N GLN A 58 -2.88 -2.38 -13.07
CA GLN A 58 -3.26 -1.26 -12.21
C GLN A 58 -2.13 -0.21 -12.14
N LEU A 59 -0.88 -0.65 -12.01
CA LEU A 59 0.28 0.24 -12.07
C LEU A 59 0.51 0.81 -13.48
N GLY A 60 0.19 0.03 -14.53
CA GLY A 60 0.15 0.52 -15.91
C GLY A 60 -0.81 1.70 -16.05
N ALA A 61 -2.06 1.53 -15.61
CA ALA A 61 -3.06 2.58 -15.59
C ALA A 61 -2.61 3.81 -14.80
N TYR A 62 -1.98 3.59 -13.65
CA TYR A 62 -1.46 4.69 -12.81
C TYR A 62 -0.33 5.47 -13.49
N ARG A 63 0.52 4.85 -14.34
CA ARG A 63 1.52 5.58 -15.15
C ARG A 63 0.85 6.56 -16.08
N TYR A 64 -0.15 6.13 -16.85
CA TYR A 64 -0.92 7.02 -17.72
C TYR A 64 -1.65 8.12 -16.93
N TYR A 65 -2.17 7.79 -15.75
CA TYR A 65 -2.80 8.78 -14.87
C TYR A 65 -1.84 9.87 -14.40
N LYS A 66 -0.58 9.49 -14.10
CA LYS A 66 0.47 10.41 -13.62
C LYS A 66 1.24 11.09 -14.75
N ASP A 67 1.05 10.65 -15.96
CA ASP A 67 1.77 11.15 -17.12
C ASP A 67 1.59 12.65 -17.32
N ASN A 68 2.66 13.33 -17.74
CA ASN A 68 2.61 14.72 -18.14
C ASN A 68 2.59 14.80 -19.67
N GLU A 69 1.41 14.94 -20.25
CA GLU A 69 1.19 15.00 -21.71
C GLU A 69 2.02 16.07 -22.45
N LYS A 70 2.70 16.97 -21.72
CA LYS A 70 3.62 17.97 -22.28
C LYS A 70 5.03 17.45 -22.48
N THR A 71 5.36 16.28 -21.92
CA THR A 71 6.66 15.62 -22.10
C THR A 71 6.56 14.54 -23.16
N PRO A 72 7.62 14.32 -23.98
CA PRO A 72 7.62 13.22 -24.95
C PRO A 72 7.62 11.85 -24.27
N GLY A 73 6.68 10.98 -24.65
CA GLY A 73 6.55 9.61 -24.13
C GLY A 73 5.88 9.53 -22.77
N LEU A 74 5.78 8.32 -22.24
CA LEU A 74 5.15 8.06 -20.94
C LEU A 74 6.14 8.29 -19.81
N ASP A 75 5.81 9.17 -18.87
CA ASP A 75 6.65 9.50 -17.73
C ASP A 75 6.77 8.32 -16.75
N LYS A 76 7.96 8.18 -16.16
CA LYS A 76 8.18 7.20 -15.10
C LYS A 76 7.51 7.65 -13.81
N ILE A 77 6.80 6.73 -13.17
CA ILE A 77 6.31 6.93 -11.80
C ILE A 77 7.43 6.64 -10.78
N PHE A 78 7.22 7.01 -9.53
CA PHE A 78 8.25 6.84 -8.48
C PHE A 78 8.67 5.38 -8.29
N PHE A 79 7.74 4.45 -8.40
CA PHE A 79 8.01 3.01 -8.33
C PHE A 79 9.05 2.54 -9.34
N ASP A 80 9.01 3.04 -10.57
CA ASP A 80 9.85 2.55 -11.68
C ASP A 80 11.36 2.68 -11.41
N GLN A 81 11.76 3.60 -10.50
CA GLN A 81 13.14 3.78 -10.09
C GLN A 81 13.67 2.60 -9.24
N TYR A 82 12.79 1.79 -8.69
CA TYR A 82 13.13 0.77 -7.68
C TYR A 82 12.65 -0.64 -8.05
N LEU A 83 12.20 -0.84 -9.29
CA LEU A 83 11.84 -2.16 -9.79
C LEU A 83 13.08 -3.07 -9.75
N VAL A 84 12.97 -4.21 -9.07
CA VAL A 84 14.05 -5.19 -8.95
C VAL A 84 13.68 -6.56 -9.53
N GLY A 85 12.40 -6.87 -9.63
CA GLY A 85 11.93 -8.15 -10.15
C GLY A 85 10.42 -8.29 -10.11
N SER A 86 9.95 -9.52 -10.21
CA SER A 86 8.55 -9.89 -10.09
C SER A 86 8.37 -11.12 -9.19
N GLN A 87 7.15 -11.36 -8.73
CA GLN A 87 6.80 -12.55 -7.98
C GLN A 87 5.59 -13.27 -8.57
N LEU A 88 5.65 -14.59 -8.47
CA LEU A 88 4.53 -15.48 -8.75
C LEU A 88 3.75 -15.68 -7.46
N THR A 89 2.43 -15.43 -7.51
CA THR A 89 1.55 -15.57 -6.36
C THR A 89 0.48 -16.60 -6.64
N ILE A 90 0.47 -17.67 -5.85
CA ILE A 90 -0.50 -18.74 -5.90
C ILE A 90 -0.81 -19.23 -4.49
N SER A 91 -2.02 -19.76 -4.28
CA SER A 91 -2.37 -20.48 -3.06
C SER A 91 -2.02 -21.98 -3.19
N ASP A 92 -2.00 -22.68 -2.04
CA ASP A 92 -1.91 -24.16 -1.98
C ASP A 92 -3.30 -24.74 -1.68
N ASP A 93 -4.32 -24.15 -2.31
CA ASP A 93 -5.70 -24.58 -2.18
C ASP A 93 -5.97 -25.75 -3.15
N GLU A 94 -6.71 -26.76 -2.72
CA GLU A 94 -6.99 -27.96 -3.53
C GLU A 94 -7.96 -27.67 -4.70
N LYS A 95 -8.75 -26.60 -4.60
CA LYS A 95 -9.81 -26.27 -5.57
C LYS A 95 -9.59 -24.96 -6.30
N LEU A 96 -8.86 -24.03 -5.70
CA LEU A 96 -8.70 -22.67 -6.15
C LEU A 96 -7.23 -22.35 -6.41
N ASN A 97 -6.85 -22.13 -7.66
CA ASN A 97 -5.46 -21.81 -8.02
C ASN A 97 -5.17 -20.30 -8.07
N ILE A 98 -6.19 -19.46 -7.98
CA ILE A 98 -6.03 -18.02 -7.77
C ILE A 98 -6.07 -17.74 -6.26
N THR A 99 -5.07 -17.03 -5.77
CA THR A 99 -4.92 -16.76 -4.33
C THR A 99 -5.90 -15.70 -3.84
N ASP A 100 -6.29 -15.82 -2.56
CA ASP A 100 -6.84 -14.69 -1.81
C ASP A 100 -5.74 -14.02 -0.97
N SER A 101 -6.06 -12.85 -0.36
CA SER A 101 -5.12 -12.10 0.50
C SER A 101 -4.68 -12.91 1.73
N GLY A 102 -5.53 -13.84 2.23
CA GLY A 102 -5.17 -14.71 3.36
C GLY A 102 -4.02 -15.65 3.01
N ALA A 103 -4.12 -16.37 1.90
CA ALA A 103 -3.07 -17.27 1.43
C ALA A 103 -1.83 -16.53 0.94
N ALA A 104 -2.01 -15.47 0.12
CA ALA A 104 -0.91 -14.66 -0.40
C ALA A 104 -0.15 -13.95 0.73
N GLY A 105 -0.88 -13.30 1.64
CA GLY A 105 -0.30 -12.66 2.82
C GLY A 105 0.42 -13.66 3.74
N SER A 106 -0.17 -14.84 3.96
CA SER A 106 0.49 -15.92 4.73
C SER A 106 1.81 -16.35 4.10
N ALA A 107 1.87 -16.47 2.78
CA ALA A 107 3.11 -16.75 2.04
C ALA A 107 4.16 -15.63 2.25
N LEU A 108 3.75 -14.36 2.17
CA LEU A 108 4.61 -13.19 2.41
C LEU A 108 5.07 -13.09 3.87
N ALA A 109 4.24 -13.52 4.83
CA ALA A 109 4.54 -13.44 6.25
C ALA A 109 5.38 -14.62 6.75
N THR A 110 5.14 -15.83 6.25
CA THR A 110 5.73 -17.07 6.81
C THR A 110 6.81 -17.69 5.91
N GLY A 111 6.67 -17.57 4.60
CA GLY A 111 7.45 -18.32 3.61
C GLY A 111 6.88 -19.71 3.30
N VAL A 112 5.63 -19.96 3.69
CA VAL A 112 4.92 -21.22 3.46
C VAL A 112 3.59 -20.91 2.78
N ARG A 113 3.27 -21.66 1.73
CA ARG A 113 1.97 -21.60 1.07
C ARG A 113 0.89 -22.27 1.90
N THR A 114 -0.33 -21.81 1.72
CA THR A 114 -1.51 -22.33 2.39
C THR A 114 -2.76 -22.16 1.53
N TYR A 115 -3.89 -22.65 2.00
CA TYR A 115 -5.20 -22.54 1.33
C TYR A 115 -5.81 -21.14 1.47
N ASN A 116 -6.72 -20.80 0.60
CA ASN A 116 -7.42 -19.51 0.62
C ASN A 116 -8.20 -19.30 1.93
N GLY A 117 -8.10 -18.11 2.50
CA GLY A 117 -8.72 -17.74 3.78
C GLY A 117 -7.91 -18.08 5.02
N ALA A 118 -6.77 -18.75 4.91
CA ALA A 118 -5.90 -19.07 6.05
C ALA A 118 -5.12 -17.84 6.54
N ILE A 119 -4.88 -17.77 7.84
CA ILE A 119 -4.07 -16.73 8.50
C ILE A 119 -2.86 -17.40 9.14
N SER A 120 -1.72 -17.38 8.43
CA SER A 120 -0.41 -17.90 8.89
C SER A 120 -0.44 -19.26 9.56
N VAL A 121 -1.28 -20.15 9.03
CA VAL A 121 -1.26 -21.59 9.29
C VAL A 121 -0.88 -22.32 8.00
N ASP A 122 -0.28 -23.51 8.13
CA ASP A 122 0.00 -24.39 6.99
C ASP A 122 -1.28 -25.11 6.51
N LYS A 123 -1.17 -25.92 5.45
CA LYS A 123 -2.29 -26.71 4.91
C LYS A 123 -2.91 -27.68 5.93
N ASN A 124 -2.18 -28.03 6.99
CA ASN A 124 -2.65 -28.86 8.10
C ASN A 124 -3.15 -28.01 9.28
N LYS A 125 -3.39 -26.70 9.07
CA LYS A 125 -3.91 -25.73 10.05
C LYS A 125 -2.96 -25.51 11.24
N LYS A 126 -1.68 -25.83 11.11
CA LYS A 126 -0.67 -25.62 12.14
C LYS A 126 -0.07 -24.21 12.02
N PRO A 127 0.05 -23.44 13.11
CA PRO A 127 0.70 -22.13 13.12
C PRO A 127 2.12 -22.16 12.56
N VAL A 128 2.45 -21.21 11.71
CA VAL A 128 3.78 -21.04 11.11
C VAL A 128 4.36 -19.69 11.53
N GLU A 129 5.57 -19.66 12.07
CA GLU A 129 6.23 -18.44 12.53
C GLU A 129 6.33 -17.38 11.43
N THR A 130 5.85 -16.17 11.73
CA THR A 130 5.89 -15.05 10.80
C THR A 130 7.20 -14.26 10.87
N VAL A 131 7.47 -13.43 9.84
CA VAL A 131 8.61 -12.50 9.86
C VAL A 131 8.49 -11.50 11.00
N LEU A 132 7.29 -11.00 11.32
CA LEU A 132 7.05 -10.08 12.42
C LEU A 132 7.39 -10.75 13.77
N GLU A 133 6.98 -11.99 13.97
CA GLU A 133 7.30 -12.76 15.18
C GLU A 133 8.79 -12.99 15.33
N ALA A 134 9.48 -13.36 14.24
CA ALA A 134 10.92 -13.57 14.24
C ALA A 134 11.67 -12.27 14.61
N TYR A 135 11.26 -11.12 14.03
CA TYR A 135 11.82 -9.81 14.38
C TYR A 135 11.55 -9.45 15.83
N LYS A 136 10.34 -9.72 16.31
CA LYS A 136 10.00 -9.50 17.73
C LYS A 136 10.83 -10.34 18.68
N LYS A 137 10.99 -11.64 18.41
CA LYS A 137 11.85 -12.55 19.20
C LYS A 137 13.31 -12.10 19.22
N ALA A 138 13.80 -11.50 18.12
CA ALA A 138 15.13 -10.89 18.05
C ALA A 138 15.24 -9.55 18.83
N GLY A 139 14.16 -9.10 19.47
CA GLY A 139 14.11 -7.88 20.28
C GLY A 139 13.99 -6.60 19.46
N ARG A 140 13.61 -6.69 18.21
CA ARG A 140 13.30 -5.54 17.35
C ARG A 140 11.88 -5.04 17.60
N SER A 141 11.60 -3.79 17.28
CA SER A 141 10.22 -3.25 17.32
C SER A 141 9.43 -3.71 16.11
N THR A 142 8.11 -3.77 16.25
CA THR A 142 7.21 -4.27 15.21
C THR A 142 6.02 -3.35 15.02
N GLY A 143 5.58 -3.18 13.77
CA GLY A 143 4.42 -2.36 13.43
C GLY A 143 3.57 -2.96 12.33
N LEU A 144 2.27 -2.68 12.38
CA LEU A 144 1.27 -3.02 11.37
C LEU A 144 0.40 -1.80 11.08
N LEU A 145 0.30 -1.45 9.80
CA LEU A 145 -0.58 -0.39 9.30
C LEU A 145 -1.46 -0.95 8.19
N ALA A 146 -2.72 -0.52 8.14
CA ALA A 146 -3.64 -0.87 7.07
C ALA A 146 -4.70 0.22 6.87
N THR A 147 -5.23 0.36 5.67
CA THR A 147 -6.41 1.19 5.40
C THR A 147 -7.71 0.38 5.52
N SER A 148 -7.62 -0.94 5.69
CA SER A 148 -8.69 -1.83 6.14
C SER A 148 -8.78 -1.88 7.67
N GLU A 149 -9.59 -2.80 8.19
CA GLU A 149 -9.50 -3.27 9.56
C GLU A 149 -8.12 -3.90 9.82
N LEU A 150 -7.53 -3.62 10.96
CA LEU A 150 -6.28 -4.28 11.35
C LEU A 150 -6.41 -5.80 11.48
N THR A 151 -7.64 -6.30 11.61
CA THR A 151 -7.97 -7.73 11.67
C THR A 151 -8.21 -8.36 10.29
N HIS A 152 -8.28 -7.54 9.21
CA HIS A 152 -8.36 -8.04 7.85
C HIS A 152 -7.17 -8.95 7.52
N ALA A 153 -7.32 -9.80 6.50
CA ALA A 153 -6.38 -10.88 6.23
C ALA A 153 -4.91 -10.42 6.14
N THR A 154 -4.62 -9.38 5.37
CA THR A 154 -3.26 -8.95 5.09
C THR A 154 -2.48 -8.45 6.30
N PRO A 155 -3.02 -7.58 7.20
CA PRO A 155 -2.31 -7.28 8.43
C PRO A 155 -2.35 -8.44 9.43
N ALA A 156 -3.44 -9.22 9.48
CA ALA A 156 -3.62 -10.33 10.42
C ALA A 156 -2.54 -11.42 10.27
N VAL A 157 -2.19 -11.80 9.03
CA VAL A 157 -1.20 -12.86 8.77
C VAL A 157 0.18 -12.59 9.37
N PHE A 158 0.52 -11.36 9.70
CA PHE A 158 1.81 -11.06 10.32
C PHE A 158 1.82 -11.29 11.84
N ALA A 159 0.65 -11.25 12.50
CA ALA A 159 0.56 -11.24 13.95
C ALA A 159 -0.44 -12.23 14.56
N ALA A 160 -1.15 -13.00 13.75
CA ALA A 160 -2.13 -13.99 14.18
C ALA A 160 -1.95 -15.32 13.44
N HIS A 161 -2.57 -16.37 13.97
CA HIS A 161 -2.66 -17.70 13.36
C HIS A 161 -4.09 -18.19 13.49
N ASN A 162 -4.79 -18.32 12.38
CA ASN A 162 -6.19 -18.75 12.39
C ASN A 162 -6.52 -19.57 11.14
N GLU A 163 -7.40 -20.54 11.27
CA GLU A 163 -7.86 -21.35 10.15
C GLU A 163 -8.71 -20.54 9.15
N SER A 164 -9.28 -19.41 9.58
CA SER A 164 -10.16 -18.59 8.75
C SER A 164 -9.99 -17.11 9.05
N ARG A 165 -9.81 -16.32 7.98
CA ARG A 165 -9.79 -14.86 8.01
C ARG A 165 -11.07 -14.23 8.56
N LYS A 166 -12.18 -14.98 8.53
CA LYS A 166 -13.48 -14.52 9.04
C LYS A 166 -13.55 -14.44 10.58
N ASN A 167 -12.58 -15.03 11.29
CA ASN A 167 -12.54 -15.05 12.74
C ASN A 167 -11.88 -13.78 13.33
N GLU A 168 -12.27 -12.62 12.86
CA GLU A 168 -11.60 -11.34 13.16
C GLU A 168 -11.56 -10.99 14.65
N MET A 169 -12.60 -11.35 15.40
CA MET A 169 -12.60 -11.15 16.86
C MET A 169 -11.52 -11.96 17.57
N ASP A 170 -11.23 -13.18 17.11
CA ASP A 170 -10.14 -13.99 17.64
C ASP A 170 -8.78 -13.46 17.16
N ILE A 171 -8.70 -13.04 15.91
CA ILE A 171 -7.52 -12.40 15.34
C ILE A 171 -7.15 -11.15 16.17
N ALA A 172 -8.10 -10.29 16.53
CA ALA A 172 -7.86 -9.13 17.39
C ALA A 172 -7.26 -9.50 18.75
N LYS A 173 -7.77 -10.57 19.37
CA LYS A 173 -7.20 -11.11 20.64
C LYS A 173 -5.75 -11.55 20.44
N GLN A 174 -5.46 -12.27 19.35
CA GLN A 174 -4.12 -12.73 19.03
C GLN A 174 -3.16 -11.59 18.76
N MET A 175 -3.57 -10.56 18.00
CA MET A 175 -2.77 -9.36 17.74
C MET A 175 -2.48 -8.54 19.02
N SER A 176 -3.33 -8.68 20.02
CA SER A 176 -3.19 -8.02 21.33
C SER A 176 -2.36 -8.80 22.36
N ARG A 177 -1.84 -9.99 21.98
CA ARG A 177 -1.08 -10.86 22.88
C ARG A 177 0.31 -10.32 23.19
N THR A 178 0.90 -10.87 24.25
CA THR A 178 2.31 -10.69 24.57
C THR A 178 3.12 -11.96 24.30
N VAL A 179 4.37 -11.76 23.89
CA VAL A 179 5.32 -12.83 23.63
C VAL A 179 6.57 -12.68 24.51
N LYS A 180 7.31 -13.76 24.73
CA LYS A 180 8.58 -13.73 25.48
C LYS A 180 9.69 -13.17 24.59
N VAL A 181 10.37 -12.13 25.05
CA VAL A 181 11.55 -11.53 24.42
C VAL A 181 12.66 -11.44 25.45
N GLY A 182 13.61 -12.36 25.40
CA GLY A 182 14.57 -12.57 26.50
C GLY A 182 13.83 -12.92 27.80
N LYS A 183 14.09 -12.18 28.88
CA LYS A 183 13.42 -12.36 30.17
C LYS A 183 12.10 -11.58 30.33
N TYR A 184 11.69 -10.80 29.33
CA TYR A 184 10.51 -9.92 29.44
C TYR A 184 9.36 -10.43 28.57
N LYS A 185 8.11 -10.18 29.03
CA LYS A 185 6.92 -10.24 28.16
C LYS A 185 6.75 -8.90 27.45
N ARG A 186 6.54 -8.92 26.13
CA ARG A 186 6.38 -7.74 25.26
C ARG A 186 5.16 -7.95 24.37
N PRO A 187 4.40 -6.88 24.01
CA PRO A 187 3.35 -7.03 23.01
C PRO A 187 3.95 -7.52 21.70
N ILE A 188 3.21 -8.32 20.96
CA ILE A 188 3.66 -8.86 19.66
C ILE A 188 3.83 -7.74 18.63
N VAL A 189 2.98 -6.73 18.65
CA VAL A 189 3.06 -5.52 17.83
C VAL A 189 3.26 -4.31 18.74
N ASP A 190 4.14 -3.38 18.41
CA ASP A 190 4.38 -2.14 19.18
C ASP A 190 3.57 -0.95 18.62
N VAL A 191 3.31 -0.91 17.31
CA VAL A 191 2.53 0.14 16.65
C VAL A 191 1.48 -0.51 15.74
N MET A 192 0.23 -0.18 15.96
CA MET A 192 -0.92 -0.61 15.16
C MET A 192 -1.73 0.62 14.76
N LEU A 193 -1.89 0.90 13.46
CA LEU A 193 -2.69 2.03 12.96
C LEU A 193 -3.56 1.57 11.79
N GLY A 194 -4.87 1.80 11.88
CA GLY A 194 -5.84 1.39 10.85
C GLY A 194 -7.29 1.52 11.29
N GLY A 195 -8.18 0.81 10.63
CA GLY A 195 -9.58 0.66 11.03
C GLY A 195 -9.80 -0.49 12.00
N GLY A 196 -11.08 -0.79 12.30
CA GLY A 196 -11.51 -1.99 13.00
C GLY A 196 -11.71 -1.84 14.51
N VAL A 197 -12.11 -0.66 15.01
CA VAL A 197 -12.36 -0.47 16.44
C VAL A 197 -13.35 -1.48 17.01
N ASP A 198 -14.34 -1.93 16.22
CA ASP A 198 -15.37 -2.84 16.68
C ASP A 198 -14.86 -4.25 16.99
N PHE A 199 -13.77 -4.68 16.35
CA PHE A 199 -13.11 -5.95 16.65
C PHE A 199 -12.25 -5.88 17.92
N PHE A 200 -11.68 -4.70 18.22
CA PHE A 200 -10.87 -4.49 19.43
C PHE A 200 -11.70 -4.09 20.65
N LYS A 201 -12.91 -3.56 20.43
CA LYS A 201 -13.90 -3.23 21.48
C LYS A 201 -15.22 -3.93 21.18
N GLN A 202 -15.25 -5.23 21.49
CA GLN A 202 -16.39 -6.08 21.20
C GLN A 202 -17.60 -5.71 22.07
N LYS A 203 -18.78 -5.65 21.47
CA LYS A 203 -20.05 -5.34 22.13
C LYS A 203 -21.03 -6.48 21.97
N ASP A 204 -21.97 -6.61 22.91
CA ASP A 204 -23.12 -7.48 22.75
C ASP A 204 -24.24 -6.78 21.93
N GLU A 205 -25.33 -7.48 21.72
CA GLU A 205 -26.50 -6.99 20.98
C GLU A 205 -27.14 -5.73 21.56
N ASN A 206 -26.91 -5.46 22.85
CA ASN A 206 -27.39 -4.27 23.56
C ASN A 206 -26.36 -3.12 23.54
N GLY A 207 -25.26 -3.27 22.80
CA GLY A 207 -24.19 -2.27 22.69
C GLY A 207 -23.24 -2.20 23.90
N LYS A 208 -23.39 -3.09 24.90
CA LYS A 208 -22.52 -3.15 26.07
C LYS A 208 -21.17 -3.78 25.70
N VAL A 209 -20.08 -3.10 26.05
CA VAL A 209 -18.73 -3.61 25.80
C VAL A 209 -18.49 -4.88 26.64
N THR A 210 -18.29 -5.99 25.95
CA THR A 210 -18.01 -7.30 26.56
C THR A 210 -16.51 -7.60 26.63
N LEU A 211 -15.72 -7.03 25.69
CA LEU A 211 -14.28 -7.14 25.66
C LEU A 211 -13.66 -5.84 25.13
N ASP A 212 -12.71 -5.28 25.90
CA ASP A 212 -11.94 -4.10 25.52
C ASP A 212 -10.43 -4.44 25.50
N LEU A 213 -9.96 -4.80 24.30
CA LEU A 213 -8.55 -5.13 24.08
C LEU A 213 -7.68 -3.87 24.11
N VAL A 214 -8.22 -2.71 23.69
CA VAL A 214 -7.53 -1.43 23.75
C VAL A 214 -7.17 -1.08 25.18
N LYS A 215 -8.15 -1.12 26.09
CA LYS A 215 -7.94 -0.88 27.54
C LYS A 215 -6.94 -1.87 28.14
N THR A 216 -6.93 -3.11 27.66
CA THR A 216 -5.96 -4.12 28.05
C THR A 216 -4.54 -3.75 27.62
N LEU A 217 -4.38 -3.30 26.35
CA LEU A 217 -3.09 -2.84 25.80
C LEU A 217 -2.57 -1.61 26.54
N GLU A 218 -3.42 -0.62 26.83
CA GLU A 218 -3.05 0.55 27.60
C GLU A 218 -2.54 0.17 29.02
N LYS A 219 -3.31 -0.61 29.75
CA LYS A 219 -2.99 -0.99 31.13
C LYS A 219 -1.77 -1.91 31.22
N ARG A 220 -1.73 -3.00 30.42
CA ARG A 220 -0.71 -4.04 30.55
C ARG A 220 0.58 -3.73 29.78
N SER A 221 0.45 -2.99 28.67
CA SER A 221 1.54 -2.79 27.71
C SER A 221 1.91 -1.35 27.47
N LYS A 222 1.29 -0.40 28.19
CA LYS A 222 1.56 1.05 28.12
C LYS A 222 1.40 1.63 26.70
N PHE A 223 0.42 1.17 25.94
CA PHE A 223 0.04 1.79 24.68
C PHE A 223 -0.57 3.17 24.94
N LYS A 224 -0.39 4.05 23.94
CA LYS A 224 -1.25 5.22 23.77
C LYS A 224 -2.31 4.85 22.74
N TYR A 225 -3.56 5.17 23.04
CA TYR A 225 -4.70 4.99 22.14
C TYR A 225 -5.13 6.32 21.55
N VAL A 226 -5.34 6.34 20.24
CA VAL A 226 -5.79 7.51 19.48
C VAL A 226 -6.86 7.09 18.48
N THR A 227 -7.80 8.00 18.19
CA THR A 227 -8.93 7.77 17.30
C THR A 227 -9.03 8.81 16.18
N THR A 228 -8.17 9.83 16.19
CA THR A 228 -8.19 10.88 15.19
C THR A 228 -6.79 11.16 14.66
N ARG A 229 -6.75 11.72 13.44
CA ARG A 229 -5.54 12.20 12.77
C ARG A 229 -4.71 13.12 13.68
N ASP A 230 -5.32 14.14 14.26
CA ASP A 230 -4.61 15.13 15.08
C ASP A 230 -4.03 14.51 16.36
N ALA A 231 -4.76 13.62 17.00
CA ALA A 231 -4.26 12.88 18.16
C ALA A 231 -3.05 12.01 17.79
N MET A 232 -3.11 11.33 16.64
CA MET A 232 -1.98 10.53 16.12
C MET A 232 -0.75 11.40 15.82
N LEU A 233 -0.93 12.53 15.16
CA LEU A 233 0.16 13.45 14.83
C LEU A 233 0.84 14.04 16.08
N LYS A 234 0.08 14.35 17.12
CA LYS A 234 0.64 14.76 18.43
C LYS A 234 1.50 13.64 19.03
N GLU A 235 1.06 12.39 18.93
CA GLU A 235 1.81 11.25 19.42
C GLU A 235 3.08 10.96 18.61
N LYS A 236 3.19 11.34 17.33
CA LYS A 236 4.40 11.17 16.51
C LYS A 236 5.67 11.68 17.22
N ALA A 237 5.60 12.81 17.89
CA ALA A 237 6.72 13.42 18.62
C ALA A 237 6.89 12.89 20.05
N SER A 238 5.91 12.18 20.61
CA SER A 238 5.93 11.74 22.01
C SER A 238 7.02 10.71 22.29
N LYS A 239 7.46 10.59 23.55
CA LYS A 239 8.47 9.60 23.97
C LYS A 239 7.97 8.16 23.94
N SER A 240 6.65 7.92 23.94
CA SER A 240 6.09 6.57 23.87
C SER A 240 6.54 5.87 22.58
N SER A 241 6.92 4.61 22.67
CA SER A 241 7.24 3.75 21.51
C SER A 241 6.08 2.83 21.12
N ARG A 242 4.93 2.90 21.83
CA ARG A 242 3.77 2.06 21.59
C ARG A 242 2.54 2.90 21.34
N LEU A 243 1.89 2.60 20.22
CA LEU A 243 0.74 3.35 19.75
C LEU A 243 -0.28 2.40 19.12
N ILE A 244 -1.53 2.54 19.49
CA ILE A 244 -2.66 1.97 18.77
C ILE A 244 -3.57 3.10 18.31
N GLY A 245 -3.82 3.19 17.02
CA GLY A 245 -4.77 4.11 16.39
C GLY A 245 -5.82 3.31 15.64
N LEU A 246 -7.08 3.46 16.04
CA LEU A 246 -8.23 2.86 15.37
C LEU A 246 -9.14 4.01 14.94
N PHE A 247 -9.16 4.30 13.64
CA PHE A 247 -9.72 5.53 13.10
C PHE A 247 -11.15 5.36 12.54
N ALA A 248 -11.59 4.12 12.37
CA ALA A 248 -12.92 3.78 11.88
C ALA A 248 -13.48 2.54 12.61
N PRO A 249 -14.82 2.36 12.69
CA PRO A 249 -15.46 1.16 13.24
C PRO A 249 -15.01 -0.12 12.54
N SER A 250 -15.06 -0.12 11.22
CA SER A 250 -14.59 -1.13 10.29
C SER A 250 -13.38 -0.59 9.52
N ALA A 251 -13.36 -0.69 8.19
CA ALA A 251 -12.31 -0.10 7.36
C ALA A 251 -12.28 1.43 7.43
N MET A 252 -11.13 2.02 7.13
CA MET A 252 -11.01 3.46 6.90
C MET A 252 -11.65 3.84 5.56
N SER A 253 -11.92 5.12 5.39
CA SER A 253 -12.44 5.65 4.12
C SER A 253 -11.39 5.55 3.01
N LYS A 254 -11.83 5.39 1.75
CA LYS A 254 -10.94 5.54 0.59
C LYS A 254 -10.32 6.93 0.56
N ASP A 255 -9.10 7.07 0.03
CA ASP A 255 -8.30 8.32 0.19
C ASP A 255 -9.01 9.56 -0.37
N ILE A 256 -9.73 9.44 -1.50
CA ILE A 256 -10.52 10.54 -2.09
C ILE A 256 -11.76 10.89 -1.23
N ASP A 257 -12.34 9.92 -0.55
CA ASP A 257 -13.54 10.07 0.29
C ASP A 257 -13.20 10.37 1.75
N ARG A 258 -11.91 10.35 2.09
CA ARG A 258 -11.41 10.38 3.46
C ARG A 258 -11.71 11.71 4.16
N PRO A 259 -12.40 11.69 5.31
CA PRO A 259 -12.63 12.89 6.11
C PRO A 259 -11.32 13.40 6.74
N ALA A 260 -11.30 14.67 7.12
CA ALA A 260 -10.11 15.31 7.66
C ALA A 260 -9.62 14.72 8.99
N GLU A 261 -10.51 14.07 9.74
CA GLU A 261 -10.27 13.42 11.03
C GLU A 261 -9.54 12.07 10.89
N GLU A 262 -9.62 11.44 9.73
CA GLU A 262 -8.88 10.21 9.44
C GLU A 262 -7.48 10.54 8.89
N PRO A 263 -6.42 9.87 9.37
CA PRO A 263 -5.08 10.06 8.83
C PRO A 263 -4.93 9.39 7.46
N SER A 264 -4.09 9.99 6.61
CA SER A 264 -3.64 9.33 5.37
C SER A 264 -2.67 8.17 5.67
N LEU A 265 -2.55 7.21 4.73
CA LEU A 265 -1.58 6.13 4.83
C LEU A 265 -0.14 6.65 4.98
N LYS A 266 0.20 7.77 4.30
CA LYS A 266 1.50 8.44 4.45
C LYS A 266 1.72 8.92 5.87
N GLU A 267 0.74 9.57 6.50
CA GLU A 267 0.87 10.11 7.87
C GLU A 267 0.98 8.97 8.90
N MET A 268 0.24 7.87 8.71
CA MET A 268 0.39 6.66 9.51
C MET A 268 1.79 6.07 9.36
N THR A 269 2.31 5.95 8.14
CA THR A 269 3.66 5.45 7.83
C THR A 269 4.74 6.30 8.53
N ASP A 270 4.69 7.63 8.38
CA ASP A 270 5.62 8.54 9.02
C ASP A 270 5.60 8.43 10.55
N THR A 271 4.40 8.29 11.11
CA THR A 271 4.21 8.16 12.55
C THR A 271 4.78 6.83 13.07
N ALA A 272 4.50 5.73 12.39
CA ALA A 272 5.02 4.42 12.76
C ALA A 272 6.55 4.36 12.69
N ILE A 273 7.14 4.86 11.61
CA ILE A 273 8.60 4.95 11.46
C ILE A 273 9.21 5.76 12.61
N SER A 274 8.64 6.93 12.95
CA SER A 274 9.11 7.76 14.07
C SER A 274 9.07 7.03 15.42
N LYS A 275 8.07 6.19 15.65
CA LYS A 275 7.96 5.39 16.88
C LYS A 275 8.94 4.22 16.91
N LEU A 276 8.98 3.43 15.84
CA LEU A 276 9.73 2.18 15.77
C LEU A 276 11.24 2.39 15.69
N SER A 277 11.70 3.44 15.02
CA SER A 277 13.13 3.80 14.87
C SER A 277 13.82 4.14 16.19
N LYS A 278 13.07 4.37 17.27
CA LYS A 278 13.64 4.54 18.63
C LYS A 278 14.35 3.29 19.15
N ASN A 279 14.01 2.11 18.63
CA ASN A 279 14.70 0.86 18.98
C ASN A 279 16.03 0.75 18.24
N LYS A 280 17.14 0.82 18.96
CA LYS A 280 18.49 0.72 18.38
C LYS A 280 18.82 -0.63 17.73
N LYS A 281 18.07 -1.69 18.08
CA LYS A 281 18.14 -3.00 17.40
C LYS A 281 17.47 -3.00 16.04
N GLY A 282 16.64 -2.01 15.74
CA GLY A 282 15.88 -1.88 14.52
C GLY A 282 14.42 -2.35 14.64
N PHE A 283 13.74 -2.43 13.51
CA PHE A 283 12.31 -2.74 13.46
C PHE A 283 11.91 -3.51 12.20
N PHE A 284 10.73 -4.13 12.27
CA PHE A 284 9.94 -4.59 11.15
C PHE A 284 8.63 -3.80 11.11
N LEU A 285 8.29 -3.25 9.97
CA LEU A 285 7.04 -2.53 9.73
C LEU A 285 6.37 -3.10 8.47
N MET A 286 5.15 -3.58 8.60
CA MET A 286 4.28 -3.83 7.46
C MET A 286 3.33 -2.63 7.29
N VAL A 287 3.17 -2.18 6.05
CA VAL A 287 2.28 -1.09 5.64
C VAL A 287 1.42 -1.59 4.50
N GLU A 288 0.13 -1.54 4.68
CA GLU A 288 -0.82 -1.95 3.65
C GLU A 288 -1.65 -0.76 3.16
N GLY A 289 -1.68 -0.58 1.83
CA GLY A 289 -2.76 0.09 1.14
C GLY A 289 -3.77 -0.98 0.75
N SER A 290 -4.82 -1.12 1.52
CA SER A 290 -5.75 -2.26 1.40
C SER A 290 -6.77 -2.07 0.28
N GLN A 291 -7.08 -0.84 -0.08
CA GLN A 291 -8.27 -0.53 -0.86
C GLN A 291 -8.10 -0.42 -2.39
N PRO A 292 -6.90 -0.54 -2.99
CA PRO A 292 -6.81 -0.83 -4.41
C PRO A 292 -7.54 -2.15 -4.78
N ASP A 293 -7.43 -3.19 -3.91
CA ASP A 293 -8.15 -4.45 -4.07
C ASP A 293 -9.67 -4.25 -4.14
N TRP A 294 -10.23 -3.54 -3.18
CA TRP A 294 -11.68 -3.28 -3.13
C TRP A 294 -12.15 -2.44 -4.31
N SER A 295 -11.33 -1.49 -4.76
CA SER A 295 -11.63 -0.74 -5.99
C SER A 295 -11.61 -1.65 -7.23
N GLY A 296 -10.71 -2.64 -7.25
CA GLY A 296 -10.70 -3.69 -8.27
C GLY A 296 -11.95 -4.58 -8.25
N HIS A 297 -12.39 -5.02 -7.07
CA HIS A 297 -13.64 -5.78 -6.90
C HIS A 297 -14.88 -4.98 -7.33
N ALA A 298 -14.87 -3.67 -7.08
CA ALA A 298 -15.94 -2.75 -7.50
C ALA A 298 -15.83 -2.33 -8.97
N ASN A 299 -14.73 -2.66 -9.66
CA ASN A 299 -14.37 -2.12 -10.98
C ASN A 299 -14.42 -0.57 -11.01
N ASP A 300 -13.97 0.06 -9.92
CA ASP A 300 -13.96 1.53 -9.73
C ASP A 300 -12.59 2.10 -10.08
N LEU A 301 -12.44 2.63 -11.30
CA LEU A 301 -11.20 3.25 -11.76
C LEU A 301 -10.84 4.50 -10.92
N THR A 302 -11.83 5.27 -10.45
CA THR A 302 -11.61 6.46 -9.62
C THR A 302 -10.99 6.06 -8.27
N GLY A 303 -11.60 5.09 -7.59
CA GLY A 303 -11.08 4.53 -6.36
C GLY A 303 -9.68 3.94 -6.56
N MET A 304 -9.48 3.15 -7.61
CA MET A 304 -8.19 2.53 -7.93
C MET A 304 -7.07 3.56 -8.09
N MET A 305 -7.28 4.63 -8.87
CA MET A 305 -6.27 5.67 -9.08
C MET A 305 -5.98 6.46 -7.79
N SER A 306 -7.02 6.73 -6.99
CA SER A 306 -6.88 7.42 -5.71
C SER A 306 -6.06 6.61 -4.70
N GLU A 307 -6.36 5.33 -4.57
CA GLU A 307 -5.71 4.44 -3.60
C GLU A 307 -4.25 4.15 -3.98
N ILE A 308 -3.95 3.93 -5.27
CA ILE A 308 -2.56 3.79 -5.72
C ILE A 308 -1.79 5.09 -5.48
N ALA A 309 -2.41 6.26 -5.67
CA ALA A 309 -1.77 7.54 -5.39
C ALA A 309 -1.49 7.75 -3.89
N ALA A 310 -2.37 7.28 -3.00
CA ALA A 310 -2.16 7.29 -1.56
C ALA A 310 -1.01 6.35 -1.15
N PHE A 311 -0.97 5.15 -1.72
CA PHE A 311 0.10 4.18 -1.49
C PHE A 311 1.45 4.70 -2.01
N ASP A 312 1.50 5.32 -3.21
CA ASP A 312 2.70 5.93 -3.77
C ASP A 312 3.28 7.00 -2.84
N LYS A 313 2.45 7.89 -2.29
CA LYS A 313 2.88 8.90 -1.30
C LYS A 313 3.49 8.27 -0.05
N ALA A 314 2.92 7.17 0.45
CA ALA A 314 3.45 6.43 1.59
C ALA A 314 4.77 5.73 1.25
N TYR A 315 4.88 5.13 0.07
CA TYR A 315 6.10 4.50 -0.45
C TYR A 315 7.23 5.51 -0.60
N GLN A 316 6.95 6.67 -1.19
CA GLN A 316 7.93 7.77 -1.29
C GLN A 316 8.45 8.18 0.09
N SER A 317 7.57 8.25 1.08
CA SER A 317 7.97 8.60 2.45
C SER A 317 8.89 7.54 3.07
N ALA A 318 8.57 6.26 2.92
CA ALA A 318 9.39 5.15 3.41
C ALA A 318 10.77 5.11 2.74
N VAL A 319 10.84 5.28 1.41
CA VAL A 319 12.12 5.35 0.67
C VAL A 319 12.94 6.57 1.07
N ASN A 320 12.31 7.73 1.25
CA ASN A 320 13.00 8.95 1.69
C ASN A 320 13.57 8.81 3.12
N TYR A 321 12.88 8.09 4.00
CA TYR A 321 13.45 7.71 5.30
C TYR A 321 14.65 6.78 5.12
N ALA A 322 14.53 5.73 4.31
CA ALA A 322 15.62 4.78 4.07
C ALA A 322 16.88 5.43 3.48
N LYS A 323 16.71 6.40 2.57
CA LYS A 323 17.82 7.19 2.01
C LYS A 323 18.62 7.93 3.08
N LYS A 324 17.93 8.44 4.13
CA LYS A 324 18.57 9.17 5.25
C LYS A 324 19.15 8.23 6.29
N ASP A 325 18.48 7.10 6.57
CA ASP A 325 18.86 6.15 7.62
C ASP A 325 20.00 5.21 7.21
N CYS A 326 20.14 4.87 5.92
CA CYS A 326 21.14 3.95 5.37
C CYS A 326 21.10 2.50 5.92
N ASN A 327 20.22 2.18 6.85
CA ASN A 327 20.11 0.85 7.48
C ASN A 327 18.73 0.22 7.26
N THR A 328 17.89 0.86 6.44
CA THR A 328 16.53 0.46 6.18
C THR A 328 16.39 -0.11 4.77
N LEU A 329 15.83 -1.30 4.69
CA LEU A 329 15.34 -1.91 3.46
C LEU A 329 13.84 -1.61 3.36
N VAL A 330 13.42 -1.05 2.23
CA VAL A 330 12.01 -0.88 1.86
C VAL A 330 11.74 -1.81 0.70
N ILE A 331 10.67 -2.60 0.82
CA ILE A 331 10.15 -3.50 -0.21
C ILE A 331 8.71 -3.08 -0.46
N ALA A 332 8.31 -2.88 -1.71
CA ALA A 332 6.92 -2.67 -2.09
C ALA A 332 6.51 -3.69 -3.15
N LEU A 333 5.34 -4.26 -2.98
CA LEU A 333 4.75 -5.28 -3.85
C LEU A 333 3.23 -5.31 -3.65
N ALA A 334 2.53 -6.14 -4.40
CA ALA A 334 1.14 -6.52 -4.11
C ALA A 334 1.10 -8.00 -3.70
N ASP A 335 0.02 -8.43 -3.12
CA ASP A 335 -0.22 -9.83 -2.79
C ASP A 335 -0.83 -10.59 -3.99
N HIS A 336 -1.69 -9.93 -4.77
CA HIS A 336 -2.29 -10.37 -6.04
C HIS A 336 -2.73 -9.16 -6.87
N ALA A 337 -3.34 -9.40 -8.02
CA ALA A 337 -4.08 -8.41 -8.80
C ALA A 337 -5.58 -8.66 -8.66
N THR A 338 -6.41 -7.63 -8.90
CA THR A 338 -7.87 -7.68 -8.75
C THR A 338 -8.58 -6.97 -9.89
N GLY A 339 -9.74 -7.50 -10.31
CA GLY A 339 -10.62 -6.87 -11.29
C GLY A 339 -10.24 -7.11 -12.75
N GLY A 340 -9.00 -7.56 -13.03
CA GLY A 340 -8.54 -7.77 -14.41
C GLY A 340 -8.62 -6.50 -15.26
N LEU A 341 -8.09 -5.37 -14.74
CA LEU A 341 -8.11 -4.08 -15.42
C LEU A 341 -7.38 -4.15 -16.77
N SER A 342 -8.06 -3.78 -17.85
CA SER A 342 -7.49 -3.57 -19.17
C SER A 342 -7.20 -2.08 -19.41
N VAL A 343 -5.93 -1.78 -19.72
CA VAL A 343 -5.46 -0.43 -20.08
C VAL A 343 -5.71 -0.22 -21.57
N GLY A 344 -6.87 0.27 -21.91
CA GLY A 344 -7.46 0.29 -23.26
C GLY A 344 -8.36 -0.92 -23.50
N THR A 345 -9.48 -0.71 -24.18
CA THR A 345 -10.47 -1.76 -24.51
C THR A 345 -11.11 -1.51 -25.88
N GLY A 346 -11.79 -2.54 -26.42
CA GLY A 346 -12.44 -2.48 -27.72
C GLY A 346 -11.44 -2.37 -28.87
N ASP A 347 -11.75 -1.55 -29.86
CA ASP A 347 -11.02 -1.36 -31.13
C ASP A 347 -10.18 -0.08 -31.21
N LYS A 348 -10.11 0.68 -30.09
CA LYS A 348 -9.37 1.93 -30.02
C LYS A 348 -8.04 1.77 -29.30
N TYR A 349 -6.98 2.33 -29.87
CA TYR A 349 -5.65 2.39 -29.24
C TYR A 349 -5.53 3.62 -28.33
N GLU A 350 -6.42 3.73 -27.34
CA GLU A 350 -6.56 4.90 -26.47
C GLU A 350 -6.78 4.45 -25.02
N PHE A 351 -6.29 5.26 -24.06
CA PHE A 351 -6.60 5.13 -22.64
C PHE A 351 -6.47 6.50 -21.96
N HIS A 352 -7.53 6.98 -21.33
CA HIS A 352 -7.63 8.34 -20.78
C HIS A 352 -7.96 8.35 -19.28
N PRO A 353 -7.10 7.81 -18.40
CA PRO A 353 -7.43 7.65 -16.96
C PRO A 353 -7.61 8.97 -16.21
N LYS A 354 -7.13 10.09 -16.75
CA LYS A 354 -7.30 11.41 -16.12
C LYS A 354 -8.75 11.88 -16.04
N VAL A 355 -9.65 11.25 -16.78
CA VAL A 355 -11.10 11.50 -16.67
C VAL A 355 -11.63 11.27 -15.26
N VAL A 356 -10.96 10.41 -14.44
CA VAL A 356 -11.30 10.22 -13.02
C VAL A 356 -11.24 11.51 -12.20
N ASN A 357 -10.49 12.53 -12.65
CA ASN A 357 -10.43 13.84 -12.00
C ASN A 357 -11.76 14.61 -12.04
N ASN A 358 -12.69 14.19 -12.90
CA ASN A 358 -14.04 14.71 -12.95
C ASN A 358 -14.97 14.10 -11.89
N MET A 359 -14.51 13.06 -11.19
CA MET A 359 -15.19 12.51 -10.03
C MET A 359 -14.71 13.22 -8.76
N LYS A 360 -15.63 13.51 -7.84
CA LYS A 360 -15.31 14.15 -6.54
C LYS A 360 -15.27 13.15 -5.40
N MET A 361 -15.70 11.92 -5.66
CA MET A 361 -15.63 10.78 -4.74
C MET A 361 -15.62 9.48 -5.54
N THR A 362 -15.40 8.37 -4.86
CA THR A 362 -15.46 7.04 -5.48
C THR A 362 -16.88 6.71 -5.93
N ALA A 363 -17.00 5.78 -6.87
CA ALA A 363 -18.30 5.28 -7.28
C ALA A 363 -19.04 4.59 -6.12
N GLU A 364 -18.32 3.86 -5.28
CA GLU A 364 -18.90 3.23 -4.07
C GLU A 364 -19.40 4.28 -3.07
N GLY A 365 -18.60 5.32 -2.77
CA GLY A 365 -18.98 6.39 -1.87
C GLY A 365 -20.18 7.19 -2.38
N LEU A 366 -20.24 7.45 -3.69
CA LEU A 366 -21.39 8.10 -4.31
C LEU A 366 -22.63 7.21 -4.29
N THR A 367 -22.48 5.93 -4.59
CA THR A 367 -23.58 4.94 -4.51
C THR A 367 -24.22 4.92 -3.12
N ALA A 368 -23.39 4.82 -2.08
CA ALA A 368 -23.89 4.82 -0.70
C ALA A 368 -24.72 6.08 -0.39
N LYS A 369 -24.20 7.28 -0.75
CA LYS A 369 -24.93 8.55 -0.56
C LYS A 369 -26.22 8.64 -1.35
N LEU A 370 -26.24 8.18 -2.60
CA LEU A 370 -27.43 8.22 -3.45
C LEU A 370 -28.55 7.32 -2.90
N ILE A 371 -28.19 6.19 -2.31
CA ILE A 371 -29.16 5.24 -1.71
C ILE A 371 -29.65 5.76 -0.37
N GLU A 372 -28.79 6.36 0.44
CA GLU A 372 -29.13 6.92 1.75
C GLU A 372 -30.03 8.16 1.61
N ASP A 373 -29.64 9.12 0.75
CA ASP A 373 -30.34 10.40 0.53
C ASP A 373 -31.14 10.38 -0.78
N GLY A 374 -32.15 9.52 -0.84
CA GLY A 374 -33.02 9.36 -2.01
C GLY A 374 -33.79 10.63 -2.43
N ALA A 375 -33.81 11.69 -1.62
CA ALA A 375 -34.50 12.94 -1.94
C ALA A 375 -33.64 13.90 -2.81
N ASN A 376 -32.31 13.75 -2.81
CA ASN A 376 -31.37 14.69 -3.45
C ASN A 376 -30.52 14.04 -4.55
N ILE A 377 -30.97 12.92 -5.16
CA ILE A 377 -30.22 12.14 -6.16
C ILE A 377 -29.61 13.03 -7.26
N GLU A 378 -30.43 13.86 -7.91
CA GLU A 378 -29.98 14.74 -9.00
C GLU A 378 -28.90 15.72 -8.56
N LYS A 379 -29.05 16.29 -7.37
CA LYS A 379 -28.06 17.20 -6.80
C LYS A 379 -26.75 16.46 -6.48
N LEU A 380 -26.83 15.28 -5.87
CA LEU A 380 -25.66 14.47 -5.57
C LEU A 380 -24.89 14.07 -6.83
N ILE A 381 -25.58 13.67 -7.90
CA ILE A 381 -24.95 13.41 -9.20
C ILE A 381 -24.24 14.65 -9.71
N SER A 382 -24.92 15.80 -9.75
CA SER A 382 -24.36 17.05 -10.27
C SER A 382 -23.19 17.58 -9.44
N ASP A 383 -23.17 17.33 -8.12
CA ASP A 383 -22.11 17.76 -7.23
C ASP A 383 -20.86 16.88 -7.36
N ASN A 384 -21.01 15.59 -7.70
CA ASN A 384 -19.93 14.61 -7.65
C ASN A 384 -19.45 14.10 -9.01
N ILE A 385 -20.26 14.20 -10.07
CA ILE A 385 -19.89 13.83 -11.44
C ILE A 385 -19.80 15.13 -12.26
N LYS A 386 -18.59 15.52 -12.66
CA LYS A 386 -18.28 16.78 -13.33
C LYS A 386 -17.96 16.62 -14.83
N PHE A 387 -18.51 15.61 -15.49
CA PHE A 387 -18.40 15.47 -16.94
C PHE A 387 -19.37 16.42 -17.64
N GLU A 388 -18.83 17.30 -18.52
CA GLU A 388 -19.65 18.23 -19.31
C GLU A 388 -20.51 17.51 -20.35
N ASP A 389 -20.06 16.34 -20.80
CA ASP A 389 -20.73 15.48 -21.79
C ASP A 389 -21.57 14.36 -21.15
N LEU A 390 -21.89 14.44 -19.85
CA LEU A 390 -22.77 13.46 -19.19
C LEU A 390 -24.15 13.46 -19.84
N SER A 391 -24.49 12.38 -20.55
CA SER A 391 -25.73 12.30 -21.31
C SER A 391 -26.96 12.18 -20.40
N ALA A 392 -28.13 12.53 -20.95
CA ALA A 392 -29.39 12.36 -20.24
C ALA A 392 -29.66 10.88 -19.89
N GLU A 393 -29.29 9.96 -20.80
CA GLU A 393 -29.46 8.51 -20.63
C GLU A 393 -28.56 7.98 -19.52
N GLU A 394 -27.28 8.41 -19.45
CA GLU A 394 -26.35 8.03 -18.39
C GLU A 394 -26.86 8.51 -17.03
N ARG A 395 -27.25 9.78 -16.97
CA ARG A 395 -27.85 10.37 -15.74
C ARG A 395 -29.09 9.59 -15.30
N GLN A 396 -30.02 9.32 -16.23
CA GLN A 396 -31.25 8.62 -15.94
C GLN A 396 -31.00 7.18 -15.46
N ALA A 397 -29.98 6.51 -16.01
CA ALA A 397 -29.61 5.17 -15.56
C ALA A 397 -29.16 5.17 -14.07
N ILE A 398 -28.36 6.16 -13.66
CA ILE A 398 -27.96 6.32 -12.25
C ILE A 398 -29.19 6.63 -11.37
N VAL A 399 -30.03 7.58 -11.80
CA VAL A 399 -31.24 7.98 -11.06
C VAL A 399 -32.19 6.79 -10.85
N ASN A 400 -32.45 6.02 -11.91
CA ASN A 400 -33.36 4.87 -11.84
C ASN A 400 -32.84 3.82 -10.87
N ALA A 401 -31.55 3.46 -10.95
CA ALA A 401 -30.93 2.48 -10.08
C ALA A 401 -30.94 2.94 -8.61
N ALA A 402 -30.56 4.19 -8.35
CA ALA A 402 -30.52 4.77 -7.01
C ALA A 402 -31.94 4.87 -6.40
N THR A 403 -32.94 5.27 -7.20
CA THR A 403 -34.35 5.34 -6.76
C THR A 403 -34.89 3.96 -6.40
N ALA A 404 -34.49 2.93 -7.17
CA ALA A 404 -34.82 1.53 -6.86
C ALA A 404 -34.04 0.98 -5.65
N LYS A 405 -33.08 1.75 -5.11
CA LYS A 405 -32.15 1.32 -4.06
C LYS A 405 -31.34 0.07 -4.43
N ASP A 406 -31.07 -0.11 -5.72
CA ASP A 406 -30.21 -1.17 -6.23
C ASP A 406 -28.75 -0.70 -6.20
N GLU A 407 -28.04 -1.08 -5.15
CA GLU A 407 -26.65 -0.71 -4.92
C GLU A 407 -25.75 -1.17 -6.07
N THR A 408 -25.91 -2.42 -6.52
CA THR A 408 -25.11 -3.00 -7.59
C THR A 408 -25.35 -2.31 -8.92
N ALA A 409 -26.61 -2.02 -9.28
CA ALA A 409 -26.93 -1.31 -10.51
C ALA A 409 -26.46 0.14 -10.47
N THR A 410 -26.58 0.82 -9.32
CA THR A 410 -26.12 2.19 -9.14
C THR A 410 -24.61 2.29 -9.32
N LEU A 411 -23.84 1.43 -8.64
CA LEU A 411 -22.39 1.34 -8.76
C LEU A 411 -21.96 1.10 -10.22
N LYS A 412 -22.57 0.15 -10.90
CA LYS A 412 -22.29 -0.17 -12.31
C LYS A 412 -22.60 1.00 -13.24
N ALA A 413 -23.70 1.71 -13.00
CA ALA A 413 -24.08 2.87 -13.82
C ALA A 413 -23.05 4.01 -13.68
N ILE A 414 -22.57 4.28 -12.46
CA ILE A 414 -21.54 5.31 -12.21
C ILE A 414 -20.22 4.88 -12.84
N ASN A 415 -19.74 3.65 -12.60
CA ASN A 415 -18.48 3.16 -13.17
C ASN A 415 -18.50 3.21 -14.70
N LYS A 416 -19.61 2.84 -15.33
CA LYS A 416 -19.75 2.89 -16.80
C LYS A 416 -19.50 4.30 -17.36
N VAL A 417 -19.96 5.34 -16.67
CA VAL A 417 -19.72 6.74 -17.08
C VAL A 417 -18.22 7.04 -17.15
N VAL A 418 -17.46 6.55 -16.19
CA VAL A 418 -16.00 6.73 -16.12
C VAL A 418 -15.28 5.84 -17.13
N ASP A 419 -15.60 4.55 -17.17
CA ASP A 419 -14.89 3.54 -17.97
C ASP A 419 -14.99 3.82 -19.47
N VAL A 420 -16.18 4.23 -19.96
CA VAL A 420 -16.38 4.59 -21.37
C VAL A 420 -15.49 5.76 -21.77
N ARG A 421 -15.38 6.78 -20.91
CA ARG A 421 -14.52 7.97 -21.18
C ARG A 421 -13.04 7.67 -20.99
N ALA A 422 -12.71 6.78 -20.06
CA ALA A 422 -11.33 6.32 -19.86
C ALA A 422 -10.87 5.34 -20.95
N ASN A 423 -11.78 4.71 -21.64
CA ASN A 423 -11.56 3.52 -22.47
C ASN A 423 -10.91 2.39 -21.62
N ALA A 424 -11.41 2.20 -20.40
CA ALA A 424 -11.01 1.16 -19.49
C ALA A 424 -11.90 -0.09 -19.60
N GLY A 425 -11.34 -1.27 -19.40
CA GLY A 425 -12.07 -2.51 -19.37
C GLY A 425 -11.76 -3.33 -18.11
N TRP A 426 -12.69 -4.17 -17.69
CA TRP A 426 -12.55 -5.05 -16.53
C TRP A 426 -12.93 -6.47 -16.90
N GLY A 427 -12.07 -7.43 -16.58
CA GLY A 427 -12.27 -8.84 -16.93
C GLY A 427 -12.88 -9.67 -15.80
N SER A 428 -12.94 -9.14 -14.58
CA SER A 428 -13.34 -9.89 -13.39
C SER A 428 -13.90 -8.99 -12.29
N LEU A 429 -14.59 -9.58 -11.33
CA LEU A 429 -14.96 -8.98 -10.04
C LEU A 429 -14.18 -9.60 -8.89
N VAL A 430 -13.19 -10.44 -9.19
CA VAL A 430 -12.36 -11.17 -8.23
C VAL A 430 -10.88 -11.04 -8.59
N HIS A 431 -10.03 -11.73 -7.86
CA HIS A 431 -8.59 -11.71 -8.11
C HIS A 431 -8.21 -12.36 -9.45
N THR A 432 -7.09 -11.94 -10.01
CA THR A 432 -6.52 -12.47 -11.24
C THR A 432 -5.12 -13.02 -11.01
N GLY A 433 -4.69 -13.97 -11.86
CA GLY A 433 -3.46 -14.75 -11.70
C GLY A 433 -2.22 -14.09 -12.32
N GLU A 434 -2.17 -12.79 -12.41
CA GLU A 434 -1.04 -12.04 -12.93
C GLU A 434 0.19 -12.18 -12.02
N GLU A 435 1.39 -12.05 -12.58
CA GLU A 435 2.58 -11.84 -11.78
C GLU A 435 2.59 -10.43 -11.17
N ILE A 436 3.33 -10.25 -10.08
CA ILE A 436 3.37 -9.00 -9.34
C ILE A 436 4.77 -8.40 -9.37
N HIS A 437 4.88 -7.12 -9.69
CA HIS A 437 6.14 -6.39 -9.60
C HIS A 437 6.65 -6.27 -8.17
N VAL A 438 7.96 -6.39 -8.00
CA VAL A 438 8.65 -6.20 -6.72
C VAL A 438 9.60 -5.01 -6.83
N TYR A 439 9.42 -4.06 -5.95
CA TYR A 439 10.24 -2.85 -5.85
C TYR A 439 11.02 -2.89 -4.56
N ALA A 440 12.32 -2.53 -4.60
CA ALA A 440 13.12 -2.52 -3.39
C ALA A 440 14.20 -1.43 -3.40
N TYR A 441 14.39 -0.79 -2.24
CA TYR A 441 15.44 0.18 -1.99
C TYR A 441 16.12 -0.09 -0.65
N GLY A 442 17.45 0.01 -0.62
CA GLY A 442 18.25 -0.13 0.59
C GLY A 442 19.12 -1.37 0.61
N PRO A 443 19.81 -1.63 1.74
CA PRO A 443 20.72 -2.77 1.87
C PRO A 443 19.96 -4.09 1.78
N GLY A 444 20.48 -5.03 0.99
CA GLY A 444 19.87 -6.37 0.82
C GLY A 444 18.80 -6.45 -0.27
N LYS A 445 18.55 -5.37 -1.02
CA LYS A 445 17.55 -5.33 -2.11
C LYS A 445 17.80 -6.36 -3.22
N GLU A 446 19.06 -6.72 -3.44
CA GLU A 446 19.48 -7.71 -4.44
C GLU A 446 18.88 -9.10 -4.24
N LYS A 447 18.46 -9.43 -3.02
CA LYS A 447 17.77 -10.70 -2.71
C LYS A 447 16.34 -10.80 -3.30
N PHE A 448 15.79 -9.68 -3.76
CA PHE A 448 14.43 -9.57 -4.31
C PHE A 448 14.43 -9.44 -5.84
N ALA A 449 15.61 -9.59 -6.47
CA ALA A 449 15.76 -9.48 -7.92
C ALA A 449 15.29 -10.73 -8.66
N GLY A 450 14.87 -10.52 -9.93
CA GLY A 450 14.40 -11.58 -10.82
C GLY A 450 12.99 -12.04 -10.53
N VAL A 451 12.56 -13.15 -11.16
CA VAL A 451 11.26 -13.75 -10.93
C VAL A 451 11.36 -14.70 -9.75
N GLN A 452 10.57 -14.50 -8.71
CA GLN A 452 10.57 -15.30 -7.50
C GLN A 452 9.15 -15.77 -7.14
N HIS A 453 9.03 -16.82 -6.34
CA HIS A 453 7.76 -17.13 -5.68
C HIS A 453 7.56 -16.21 -4.46
N ASN A 454 6.32 -15.83 -4.16
CA ASN A 454 5.99 -14.93 -3.06
C ASN A 454 6.50 -15.41 -1.69
N ILE A 455 6.62 -16.73 -1.46
CA ILE A 455 7.21 -17.33 -0.24
C ILE A 455 8.68 -16.93 -0.02
N GLN A 456 9.41 -16.57 -1.07
CA GLN A 456 10.82 -16.22 -0.95
C GLN A 456 11.02 -14.87 -0.24
N ASN A 457 10.01 -13.99 -0.27
CA ASN A 457 10.07 -12.71 0.44
C ASN A 457 10.28 -12.91 1.95
N ALA A 458 9.47 -13.76 2.59
CA ALA A 458 9.63 -14.05 4.03
C ALA A 458 10.99 -14.69 4.34
N THR A 459 11.43 -15.62 3.50
CA THR A 459 12.74 -16.29 3.65
C THR A 459 13.88 -15.29 3.56
N ASN A 460 13.83 -14.38 2.58
CA ASN A 460 14.81 -13.32 2.39
C ASN A 460 14.82 -12.35 3.58
N ILE A 461 13.64 -11.90 4.04
CA ILE A 461 13.51 -11.00 5.20
C ILE A 461 14.04 -11.66 6.48
N LYS A 462 13.68 -12.93 6.76
CA LYS A 462 14.17 -13.68 7.93
C LYS A 462 15.70 -13.87 7.87
N SER A 463 16.30 -13.98 6.67
CA SER A 463 17.75 -14.15 6.51
C SER A 463 18.57 -12.99 7.08
N PHE A 464 18.00 -11.78 7.17
CA PHE A 464 18.67 -10.62 7.78
C PHE A 464 18.72 -10.66 9.31
N LEU A 465 18.07 -11.61 9.95
CA LEU A 465 18.18 -11.86 11.39
C LEU A 465 19.31 -12.83 11.75
N LYS A 466 19.78 -13.64 10.79
CA LYS A 466 20.94 -14.53 10.97
C LYS A 466 22.20 -13.67 10.95
N LYS A 467 23.01 -13.79 11.99
CA LYS A 467 24.35 -13.19 12.07
C LYS A 467 25.35 -14.07 11.35
#